data_04638770c33fa45e1485637ffc0078f5
#
_entry.id   04638770c33fa45e1485637ffc0078f5
#
_cell.length_a   1.000
_cell.length_b   1.000
_cell.length_c   1.000
_cell.angle_alpha   90.00
_cell.angle_beta   90.00
_cell.angle_gamma   90.00
#
_symmetry.space_group_name_H-M   'P 1'
#
loop_
_entity.id
_entity.type
_entity.pdbx_description
1 polymer ?
#
loop_
_entity_poly.entity_id
_entity_poly.type
_entity_poly.pdbx_seq_one_letter_code
_entity_poly.pdbx_strand_id
1 'polypeptide(L)'
;MTTENLVKAGLNEELAADIVRRRNEMDMKILELRDRASRDGYLDTERYARELNELREQDISLRDEIGDEYYDRYLFSSGQGNRVKVASVMMGSPAEMSGMKDGDLILNYDNRRMFNWNELQEATSRGERGEYVNVAVLRNGQMVNLWIPRGPLGIRLTSARVKP
;
A
#
# COMPACT_ATOMS: atom_id res chain seq x y z
N MET A 1 -6.55 -1.75 13.89
CA MET A 1 -5.67 -2.94 13.90
C MET A 1 -5.90 -3.73 15.16
N THR A 2 -5.90 -5.06 15.13
CA THR A 2 -6.11 -5.91 16.33
C THR A 2 -5.04 -7.00 16.39
N THR A 3 -4.71 -7.43 17.62
CA THR A 3 -3.79 -8.56 17.88
C THR A 3 -4.28 -9.83 17.17
N GLU A 4 -5.58 -10.11 17.20
CA GLU A 4 -6.19 -11.28 16.55
C GLU A 4 -5.89 -11.33 15.03
N ASN A 5 -5.99 -10.21 14.32
CA ASN A 5 -5.71 -10.17 12.88
C ASN A 5 -4.23 -10.40 12.55
N LEU A 6 -3.32 -9.93 13.40
CA LEU A 6 -1.89 -10.17 13.26
C LEU A 6 -1.53 -11.64 13.55
N VAL A 7 -2.14 -12.23 14.57
CA VAL A 7 -1.97 -13.66 14.87
C VAL A 7 -2.54 -14.53 13.74
N LYS A 8 -3.70 -14.18 13.18
CA LYS A 8 -4.26 -14.86 11.98
C LYS A 8 -3.35 -14.72 10.75
N ALA A 9 -2.58 -13.64 10.66
CA ALA A 9 -1.57 -13.45 9.62
C ALA A 9 -0.32 -14.33 9.83
N GLY A 10 -0.15 -14.93 11.02
CA GLY A 10 0.94 -15.85 11.34
C GLY A 10 1.99 -15.28 12.30
N LEU A 11 1.77 -14.10 12.88
CA LEU A 11 2.66 -13.56 13.91
C LEU A 11 2.42 -14.27 15.25
N ASN A 12 3.47 -14.36 16.08
CA ASN A 12 3.27 -14.82 17.45
C ASN A 12 2.49 -13.77 18.26
N GLU A 13 1.83 -14.20 19.31
CA GLU A 13 0.92 -13.36 20.10
C GLU A 13 1.63 -12.21 20.81
N GLU A 14 2.83 -12.42 21.33
CA GLU A 14 3.63 -11.43 22.02
C GLU A 14 4.04 -10.28 21.08
N LEU A 15 4.57 -10.61 19.90
CA LEU A 15 4.92 -9.62 18.88
C LEU A 15 3.69 -8.88 18.37
N ALA A 16 2.58 -9.59 18.13
CA ALA A 16 1.33 -8.99 17.70
C ALA A 16 0.78 -7.99 18.74
N ALA A 17 0.82 -8.34 20.02
CA ALA A 17 0.40 -7.47 21.11
C ALA A 17 1.31 -6.22 21.23
N ASP A 18 2.63 -6.40 21.11
CA ASP A 18 3.59 -5.29 21.16
C ASP A 18 3.39 -4.30 19.99
N ILE A 19 3.19 -4.80 18.77
CA ILE A 19 2.87 -3.98 17.60
C ILE A 19 1.60 -3.14 17.86
N VAL A 20 0.52 -3.78 18.32
CA VAL A 20 -0.74 -3.07 18.60
C VAL A 20 -0.56 -2.02 19.68
N ARG A 21 0.18 -2.33 20.76
CA ARG A 21 0.46 -1.40 21.86
C ARG A 21 1.19 -0.15 21.33
N ARG A 22 2.30 -0.33 20.59
CA ARG A 22 3.09 0.79 20.03
C ARG A 22 2.28 1.66 19.07
N ARG A 23 1.42 1.05 18.25
CA ARG A 23 0.52 1.78 17.35
C ARG A 23 -0.50 2.62 18.12
N ASN A 24 -1.12 2.06 19.15
CA ASN A 24 -2.04 2.81 19.99
C ASN A 24 -1.35 3.96 20.73
N GLU A 25 -0.11 3.76 21.20
CA GLU A 25 0.69 4.83 21.80
C GLU A 25 1.00 5.96 20.80
N MET A 26 1.30 5.62 19.54
CA MET A 26 1.51 6.62 18.48
C MET A 26 0.22 7.36 18.15
N ASP A 27 -0.88 6.64 18.00
CA ASP A 27 -2.21 7.25 17.75
C ASP A 27 -2.58 8.23 18.88
N MET A 28 -2.30 7.88 20.13
CA MET A 28 -2.52 8.78 21.27
C MET A 28 -1.65 10.04 21.19
N LYS A 29 -0.38 9.92 20.87
CA LYS A 29 0.51 11.09 20.68
C LYS A 29 -0.01 12.03 19.59
N ILE A 30 -0.51 11.49 18.48
CA ILE A 30 -1.11 12.27 17.39
C ILE A 30 -2.39 12.99 17.86
N LEU A 31 -3.26 12.29 18.63
CA LEU A 31 -4.46 12.90 19.20
C LEU A 31 -4.12 14.02 20.18
N GLU A 32 -3.15 13.82 21.06
CA GLU A 32 -2.67 14.83 22.02
C GLU A 32 -2.05 16.03 21.31
N LEU A 33 -1.26 15.82 20.27
CA LEU A 33 -0.72 16.90 19.44
C LEU A 33 -1.85 17.72 18.81
N ARG A 34 -2.86 17.06 18.26
CA ARG A 34 -4.01 17.70 17.63
C ARG A 34 -4.84 18.53 18.65
N ASP A 35 -5.10 17.95 19.83
CA ASP A 35 -5.83 18.65 20.90
C ASP A 35 -5.06 19.90 21.35
N ARG A 36 -3.76 19.78 21.60
CA ARG A 36 -2.89 20.90 21.95
C ARG A 36 -2.88 21.96 20.86
N ALA A 37 -2.69 21.58 19.61
CA ALA A 37 -2.67 22.51 18.49
C ALA A 37 -4.01 23.25 18.31
N SER A 38 -5.13 22.57 18.56
CA SER A 38 -6.47 23.17 18.55
C SER A 38 -6.65 24.19 19.68
N ARG A 39 -6.26 23.84 20.91
CA ARG A 39 -6.38 24.72 22.08
C ARG A 39 -5.49 25.96 21.98
N ASP A 40 -4.29 25.78 21.45
CA ASP A 40 -3.29 26.84 21.31
C ASP A 40 -3.41 27.61 19.98
N GLY A 41 -4.39 27.27 19.13
CA GLY A 41 -4.74 27.99 17.90
C GLY A 41 -3.75 27.87 16.76
N TYR A 42 -2.95 26.77 16.70
CA TYR A 42 -1.99 26.57 15.60
C TYR A 42 -2.28 25.31 14.74
N LEU A 43 -3.50 24.75 14.80
CA LEU A 43 -3.89 23.54 14.08
C LEU A 43 -3.71 23.66 12.55
N ASP A 44 -4.02 24.81 11.98
CA ASP A 44 -3.96 25.07 10.53
C ASP A 44 -2.65 25.75 10.11
N THR A 45 -1.57 25.52 10.84
CA THR A 45 -0.27 26.16 10.60
C THR A 45 0.80 25.16 10.17
N GLU A 46 1.89 25.67 9.56
CA GLU A 46 3.07 24.89 9.22
C GLU A 46 3.73 24.24 10.46
N ARG A 47 3.57 24.87 11.65
CA ARG A 47 4.07 24.29 12.89
C ARG A 47 3.42 22.96 13.20
N TYR A 48 2.08 22.87 13.10
CA TYR A 48 1.36 21.62 13.32
C TYR A 48 1.76 20.57 12.30
N ALA A 49 1.83 20.96 11.01
CA ALA A 49 2.24 20.03 9.95
C ALA A 49 3.64 19.46 10.18
N ARG A 50 4.59 20.26 10.63
CA ARG A 50 5.93 19.83 10.96
C ARG A 50 5.95 18.87 12.16
N GLU A 51 5.32 19.24 13.29
CA GLU A 51 5.24 18.41 14.49
C GLU A 51 4.56 17.05 14.19
N LEU A 52 3.52 17.04 13.34
CA LEU A 52 2.85 15.82 12.90
C LEU A 52 3.75 14.94 12.02
N ASN A 53 4.50 15.54 11.11
CA ASN A 53 5.44 14.80 10.25
C ASN A 53 6.57 14.18 11.08
N GLU A 54 7.12 14.89 12.06
CA GLU A 54 8.14 14.36 12.99
C GLU A 54 7.64 13.13 13.77
N LEU A 55 6.36 13.12 14.20
CA LEU A 55 5.76 11.95 14.83
C LEU A 55 5.61 10.78 13.84
N ARG A 56 5.17 11.07 12.60
CA ARG A 56 4.97 10.04 11.57
C ARG A 56 6.30 9.42 11.09
N GLU A 57 7.36 10.19 11.05
CA GLU A 57 8.71 9.70 10.70
C GLU A 57 9.27 8.72 11.74
N GLN A 58 8.79 8.78 12.99
CA GLN A 58 9.14 7.83 14.04
C GLN A 58 8.38 6.51 13.93
N ASP A 59 7.30 6.48 13.13
CA ASP A 59 6.45 5.31 13.00
C ASP A 59 6.88 4.46 11.80
N ILE A 60 7.44 3.28 12.08
CA ILE A 60 7.78 2.30 11.05
C ILE A 60 6.49 1.73 10.46
N SER A 61 6.36 1.67 9.13
CA SER A 61 5.17 1.09 8.52
C SER A 61 5.00 -0.37 8.95
N LEU A 62 3.75 -0.82 9.14
CA LEU A 62 3.49 -2.22 9.49
C LEU A 62 4.11 -3.18 8.47
N ARG A 63 4.04 -2.82 7.19
CA ARG A 63 4.63 -3.59 6.10
C ARG A 63 6.14 -3.78 6.25
N ASP A 64 6.87 -2.69 6.57
CA ASP A 64 8.33 -2.72 6.73
C ASP A 64 8.73 -3.51 7.99
N GLU A 65 7.87 -3.49 9.01
CA GLU A 65 8.11 -4.20 10.27
C GLU A 65 7.91 -5.71 10.15
N ILE A 66 6.83 -6.16 9.49
CA ILE A 66 6.49 -7.58 9.41
C ILE A 66 6.82 -8.24 8.07
N GLY A 67 7.19 -7.46 7.07
CA GLY A 67 7.48 -7.90 5.71
C GLY A 67 6.24 -8.20 4.87
N ASP A 68 6.44 -8.27 3.56
CA ASP A 68 5.37 -8.39 2.56
C ASP A 68 4.47 -9.61 2.75
N GLU A 69 5.03 -10.76 3.17
CA GLU A 69 4.28 -12.00 3.32
C GLU A 69 3.26 -11.93 4.47
N TYR A 70 3.71 -11.49 5.65
CA TYR A 70 2.80 -11.32 6.80
C TYR A 70 1.85 -10.15 6.58
N TYR A 71 2.29 -9.09 5.92
CA TYR A 71 1.45 -7.95 5.58
C TYR A 71 0.30 -8.34 4.63
N ASP A 72 0.57 -9.19 3.62
CA ASP A 72 -0.45 -9.74 2.72
C ASP A 72 -1.53 -10.53 3.50
N ARG A 73 -1.09 -11.44 4.37
CA ARG A 73 -1.98 -12.22 5.23
C ARG A 73 -2.76 -11.34 6.21
N TYR A 74 -2.12 -10.29 6.74
CA TYR A 74 -2.78 -9.32 7.61
C TYR A 74 -3.88 -8.56 6.88
N LEU A 75 -3.63 -8.01 5.71
CA LEU A 75 -4.65 -7.36 4.89
C LEU A 75 -5.83 -8.28 4.64
N PHE A 76 -5.56 -9.51 4.24
CA PHE A 76 -6.59 -10.51 4.01
C PHE A 76 -7.38 -10.84 5.28
N SER A 77 -6.72 -11.10 6.42
CA SER A 77 -7.39 -11.45 7.68
C SER A 77 -8.21 -10.31 8.27
N SER A 78 -7.80 -9.07 8.02
CA SER A 78 -8.51 -7.86 8.45
C SER A 78 -9.65 -7.42 7.52
N GLY A 79 -9.93 -8.20 6.47
CA GLY A 79 -11.01 -7.89 5.51
C GLY A 79 -10.66 -6.82 4.48
N GLN A 80 -9.40 -6.39 4.44
CA GLN A 80 -8.93 -5.38 3.49
C GLN A 80 -8.56 -6.01 2.14
N GLY A 81 -8.60 -5.19 1.09
CA GLY A 81 -8.07 -5.58 -0.20
C GLY A 81 -6.54 -5.69 -0.15
N ASN A 82 -6.01 -6.76 -0.73
CA ASN A 82 -4.58 -7.05 -0.77
C ASN A 82 -4.06 -7.21 -2.20
N ARG A 83 -4.87 -6.85 -3.20
CA ARG A 83 -4.51 -6.89 -4.64
C ARG A 83 -5.06 -5.67 -5.35
N VAL A 84 -4.30 -5.23 -6.35
CA VAL A 84 -4.71 -4.18 -7.29
C VAL A 84 -5.25 -4.87 -8.52
N LYS A 85 -6.55 -4.73 -8.78
CA LYS A 85 -7.22 -5.32 -9.95
C LYS A 85 -7.44 -4.30 -11.04
N VAL A 86 -7.09 -4.65 -12.26
CA VAL A 86 -7.39 -3.86 -13.46
C VAL A 86 -8.88 -4.00 -13.78
N ALA A 87 -9.63 -2.92 -13.59
CA ALA A 87 -11.06 -2.87 -13.91
C ALA A 87 -11.29 -2.65 -15.41
N SER A 88 -10.49 -1.79 -16.02
CA SER A 88 -10.50 -1.60 -17.49
C SER A 88 -9.16 -1.02 -17.97
N VAL A 89 -8.82 -1.31 -19.22
CA VAL A 89 -7.66 -0.79 -19.93
C VAL A 89 -8.14 0.21 -20.98
N MET A 90 -7.51 1.39 -21.03
CA MET A 90 -7.85 2.43 -21.99
C MET A 90 -7.25 2.10 -23.35
N MET A 91 -8.05 2.27 -24.42
CA MET A 91 -7.61 2.06 -25.77
C MET A 91 -6.42 3.00 -26.13
N GLY A 92 -5.42 2.46 -26.79
CA GLY A 92 -4.20 3.19 -27.16
C GLY A 92 -3.24 3.50 -26.00
N SER A 93 -3.52 2.98 -24.80
CA SER A 93 -2.67 3.21 -23.63
C SER A 93 -1.41 2.35 -23.63
N PRO A 94 -0.36 2.77 -22.88
CA PRO A 94 0.82 1.94 -22.67
C PRO A 94 0.49 0.55 -22.11
N ALA A 95 -0.51 0.44 -21.23
CA ALA A 95 -0.95 -0.85 -20.69
C ALA A 95 -1.55 -1.76 -21.76
N GLU A 96 -2.43 -1.24 -22.63
CA GLU A 96 -2.99 -2.00 -23.76
C GLU A 96 -1.90 -2.48 -24.70
N MET A 97 -1.03 -1.57 -25.12
CA MET A 97 0.09 -1.89 -26.04
C MET A 97 1.05 -2.93 -25.48
N SER A 98 1.18 -3.01 -24.16
CA SER A 98 2.01 -3.98 -23.46
C SER A 98 1.28 -5.29 -23.15
N GLY A 99 0.00 -5.42 -23.54
CA GLY A 99 -0.78 -6.64 -23.39
C GLY A 99 -1.47 -6.81 -22.05
N MET A 100 -1.61 -5.74 -21.23
CA MET A 100 -2.44 -5.77 -20.03
C MET A 100 -3.91 -5.91 -20.37
N LYS A 101 -4.68 -6.62 -19.58
CA LYS A 101 -6.10 -6.90 -19.83
C LYS A 101 -6.97 -6.60 -18.62
N ASP A 102 -8.24 -6.34 -18.89
CA ASP A 102 -9.26 -6.25 -17.85
C ASP A 102 -9.26 -7.54 -17.01
N GLY A 103 -9.36 -7.39 -15.70
CA GLY A 103 -9.34 -8.50 -14.76
C GLY A 103 -7.95 -8.93 -14.27
N ASP A 104 -6.86 -8.43 -14.85
CA ASP A 104 -5.51 -8.70 -14.36
C ASP A 104 -5.36 -8.24 -12.91
N LEU A 105 -4.69 -9.05 -12.09
CA LEU A 105 -4.28 -8.65 -10.76
C LEU A 105 -2.81 -8.26 -10.80
N ILE A 106 -2.50 -6.99 -10.58
CA ILE A 106 -1.12 -6.51 -10.52
C ILE A 106 -0.49 -7.01 -9.22
N LEU A 107 0.54 -7.86 -9.34
CA LEU A 107 1.29 -8.42 -8.22
C LEU A 107 2.50 -7.56 -7.89
N ASN A 108 3.32 -7.28 -8.91
CA ASN A 108 4.54 -6.52 -8.77
C ASN A 108 4.63 -5.43 -9.86
N TYR A 109 5.23 -4.32 -9.50
CA TYR A 109 5.65 -3.27 -10.42
C TYR A 109 7.10 -2.94 -10.13
N ASP A 110 7.98 -3.09 -11.12
CA ASP A 110 9.42 -2.84 -10.99
C ASP A 110 10.04 -3.57 -9.78
N ASN A 111 9.78 -4.89 -9.70
CA ASN A 111 10.22 -5.80 -8.63
C ASN A 111 9.68 -5.48 -7.22
N ARG A 112 8.80 -4.50 -7.06
CA ARG A 112 8.14 -4.18 -5.80
C ARG A 112 6.73 -4.73 -5.80
N ARG A 113 6.35 -5.42 -4.72
CA ARG A 113 5.00 -5.96 -4.54
C ARG A 113 3.99 -4.84 -4.32
N MET A 114 2.82 -4.96 -4.98
CA MET A 114 1.74 -3.97 -4.92
C MET A 114 0.55 -4.53 -4.17
N PHE A 115 0.09 -3.82 -3.15
CA PHE A 115 -1.08 -4.17 -2.35
C PHE A 115 -2.26 -3.24 -2.58
N ASN A 116 -1.99 -1.99 -2.96
CA ASN A 116 -3.00 -0.98 -3.21
C ASN A 116 -2.63 -0.03 -4.36
N TRP A 117 -3.61 0.74 -4.80
CA TRP A 117 -3.44 1.63 -5.95
C TRP A 117 -2.51 2.83 -5.68
N ASN A 118 -2.44 3.31 -4.42
CA ASN A 118 -1.54 4.41 -4.06
C ASN A 118 -0.07 4.01 -4.26
N GLU A 119 0.29 2.78 -3.83
CA GLU A 119 1.64 2.24 -4.05
C GLU A 119 1.98 2.15 -5.53
N LEU A 120 1.02 1.73 -6.36
CA LEU A 120 1.22 1.65 -7.79
C LEU A 120 1.38 3.05 -8.41
N GLN A 121 0.54 4.01 -8.03
CA GLN A 121 0.65 5.39 -8.49
C GLN A 121 2.00 6.02 -8.13
N GLU A 122 2.46 5.81 -6.92
CA GLU A 122 3.76 6.26 -6.47
C GLU A 122 4.90 5.59 -7.27
N ALA A 123 4.81 4.28 -7.48
CA ALA A 123 5.80 3.52 -8.23
C ALA A 123 5.90 3.97 -9.71
N THR A 124 4.77 4.30 -10.34
CA THR A 124 4.76 4.80 -11.72
C THR A 124 5.37 6.20 -11.87
N SER A 125 5.44 6.96 -10.78
CA SER A 125 5.97 8.34 -10.74
C SER A 125 7.45 8.40 -10.37
N ARG A 126 8.03 7.31 -9.86
CA ARG A 126 9.46 7.21 -9.50
C ARG A 126 10.26 6.71 -10.68
N GLY A 127 11.54 7.16 -10.80
CA GLY A 127 12.43 6.78 -11.87
C GLY A 127 12.25 7.60 -13.16
N GLU A 128 12.85 7.15 -14.24
CA GLU A 128 12.82 7.87 -15.51
C GLU A 128 11.55 7.55 -16.32
N ARG A 129 10.88 8.60 -16.77
CA ARG A 129 9.68 8.45 -17.60
C ARG A 129 10.03 7.76 -18.92
N GLY A 130 9.27 6.73 -19.27
CA GLY A 130 9.46 5.95 -20.49
C GLY A 130 10.46 4.79 -20.37
N GLU A 131 11.15 4.68 -19.23
CA GLU A 131 11.93 3.49 -18.91
C GLU A 131 11.02 2.26 -18.87
N TYR A 132 11.41 1.16 -19.52
CA TYR A 132 10.62 -0.07 -19.47
C TYR A 132 10.87 -0.81 -18.18
N VAL A 133 9.78 -1.12 -17.47
CA VAL A 133 9.79 -1.87 -16.22
C VAL A 133 8.98 -3.15 -16.34
N ASN A 134 9.38 -4.16 -15.57
CA ASN A 134 8.61 -5.39 -15.47
C ASN A 134 7.39 -5.21 -14.57
N VAL A 135 6.23 -5.63 -15.06
CA VAL A 135 4.98 -5.68 -14.30
C VAL A 135 4.46 -7.11 -14.31
N ALA A 136 4.49 -7.77 -13.16
CA ALA A 136 3.95 -9.10 -13.00
C ALA A 136 2.46 -9.01 -12.65
N VAL A 137 1.63 -9.66 -13.46
CA VAL A 137 0.18 -9.77 -13.22
C VAL A 137 -0.24 -11.22 -13.09
N LEU A 138 -1.28 -11.46 -12.32
CA LEU A 138 -1.96 -12.76 -12.26
C LEU A 138 -3.19 -12.69 -13.16
N ARG A 139 -3.22 -13.55 -14.17
CA ARG A 139 -4.29 -13.67 -15.16
C ARG A 139 -4.79 -15.11 -15.20
N ASN A 140 -6.07 -15.36 -14.83
CA ASN A 140 -6.65 -16.69 -14.78
C ASN A 140 -5.80 -17.73 -13.99
N GLY A 141 -5.22 -17.28 -12.86
CA GLY A 141 -4.37 -18.11 -12.02
C GLY A 141 -2.93 -18.33 -12.53
N GLN A 142 -2.57 -17.70 -13.65
CA GLN A 142 -1.20 -17.78 -14.22
C GLN A 142 -0.49 -16.43 -14.11
N MET A 143 0.78 -16.47 -13.77
CA MET A 143 1.62 -15.28 -13.74
C MET A 143 2.05 -14.90 -15.16
N VAL A 144 1.83 -13.64 -15.51
CA VAL A 144 2.24 -13.05 -16.78
C VAL A 144 3.14 -11.85 -16.49
N ASN A 145 4.30 -11.80 -17.14
CA ASN A 145 5.22 -10.67 -17.06
C ASN A 145 5.02 -9.77 -18.27
N LEU A 146 4.78 -8.49 -18.00
CA LEU A 146 4.59 -7.46 -19.01
C LEU A 146 5.71 -6.43 -18.89
N TRP A 147 6.20 -5.93 -20.02
CA TRP A 147 7.15 -4.82 -20.07
C TRP A 147 6.41 -3.55 -20.46
N ILE A 148 6.31 -2.60 -19.54
CA ILE A 148 5.51 -1.38 -19.71
C ILE A 148 6.40 -0.17 -19.49
N PRO A 149 6.30 0.88 -20.32
CA PRO A 149 7.04 2.11 -20.10
C PRO A 149 6.54 2.79 -18.80
N ARG A 150 7.46 3.22 -17.96
CA ARG A 150 7.18 3.93 -16.71
C ARG A 150 6.45 5.25 -17.00
N GLY A 151 5.39 5.50 -16.24
CA GLY A 151 4.53 6.67 -16.38
C GLY A 151 3.05 6.30 -16.30
N PRO A 152 2.15 7.13 -16.84
CA PRO A 152 0.73 6.85 -16.88
C PRO A 152 0.43 5.55 -17.63
N LEU A 153 -0.16 4.58 -16.96
CA LEU A 153 -0.46 3.26 -17.54
C LEU A 153 -1.71 3.28 -18.42
N GLY A 154 -2.68 4.15 -18.13
CA GLY A 154 -3.96 4.20 -18.82
C GLY A 154 -4.89 3.05 -18.42
N ILE A 155 -5.02 2.81 -17.12
CA ILE A 155 -5.90 1.78 -16.54
C ILE A 155 -6.83 2.37 -15.48
N ARG A 156 -7.97 1.74 -15.29
CA ARG A 156 -8.81 1.94 -14.10
C ARG A 156 -8.60 0.77 -13.15
N LEU A 157 -8.52 1.08 -11.87
CA LEU A 157 -8.17 0.13 -10.84
C LEU A 157 -9.29 -0.05 -9.83
N THR A 158 -9.40 -1.25 -9.30
CA THR A 158 -10.20 -1.57 -8.12
C THR A 158 -9.36 -2.38 -7.13
N SER A 159 -9.79 -2.38 -5.87
CA SER A 159 -9.21 -3.26 -4.87
C SER A 159 -9.85 -4.65 -4.96
N ALA A 160 -9.03 -5.68 -4.82
CA ALA A 160 -9.50 -7.07 -4.72
C ALA A 160 -8.93 -7.71 -3.46
N ARG A 161 -9.71 -8.61 -2.84
CA ARG A 161 -9.30 -9.41 -1.70
C ARG A 161 -9.11 -10.85 -2.15
N VAL A 162 -7.87 -11.31 -2.13
CA VAL A 162 -7.49 -12.64 -2.61
C VAL A 162 -6.75 -13.37 -1.51
N LYS A 163 -7.07 -14.65 -1.31
CA LYS A 163 -6.35 -15.47 -0.31
C LYS A 163 -4.87 -15.56 -0.71
N PRO A 164 -3.94 -15.23 0.23
CA PRO A 164 -2.49 -15.35 0.00
C PRO A 164 -2.03 -16.78 -0.19
#